data_c900a2d6774ec6618e5b3b2d125fde96
#
_entry.id   c900a2d6774ec6618e5b3b2d125fde96
#
_cell.length_a   1.000
_cell.length_b   1.000
_cell.length_c   1.000
_cell.angle_alpha   90.00
_cell.angle_beta   90.00
_cell.angle_gamma   90.00
#
_symmetry.space_group_name_H-M   'P 1'
#
loop_
_entity.id
_entity.type
_entity.pdbx_description
1 polymer ?
#
loop_
_entity_poly.entity_id
_entity_poly.type
_entity_poly.pdbx_seq_one_letter_code
_entity_poly.pdbx_strand_id
1 'polypeptide(L)'
;MTQFIVLLALYVIIGSVIVLIVAKRKQTQEEFFIGGRTAHWIVTALTYAATTYSAFMMVGLVGMAYGTGLGAMIFELVYLAATVLILVVYGKRIWHLGKTHGYVSPMEMFADRYGKLTEALGAIVAFVALIPYASVQVIGLALVFGNYGIGFVAGVTIASLIIFVWAFLGGLRGVALTDALQGFFMMAVAIAVLTWTGQEFQGLEMSTFPNQVWTPLFFINITLPWAFFALTNPQVVQRLFIIKDPAGIKKMIILFASFGLVYTVIVSVVGFAAKAGTLEGILPMIEDRDTVIVQLMGRMGAVLALPLGLSIIFASVSTSNSIILTLASMMTRDVFRMRKNMIIGRVFTFVMTLLVFLFSLLRPDYLVELSVSSSRILLVFLPLYIGLFHWKLGGVCAGVFTVVGGAIIAVLVNVLGASLGSIYTFIGVFVLFFIGALCDRALD
;
A
#
# COMPACT_ATOMS: atom_id res chain seq x y z
N MET A 1 29.47 -3.75 0.64
CA MET A 1 28.81 -4.90 1.26
C MET A 1 28.83 -4.83 2.80
N THR A 2 30.00 -4.81 3.46
CA THR A 2 30.11 -4.82 4.94
C THR A 2 29.33 -3.67 5.61
N GLN A 3 29.48 -2.43 5.11
CA GLN A 3 28.78 -1.25 5.66
C GLN A 3 27.25 -1.39 5.55
N PHE A 4 26.74 -1.91 4.44
CA PHE A 4 25.30 -2.17 4.25
C PHE A 4 24.78 -3.20 5.27
N ILE A 5 25.50 -4.31 5.45
CA ILE A 5 25.12 -5.36 6.43
C ILE A 5 25.10 -4.80 7.85
N VAL A 6 26.08 -3.96 8.23
CA VAL A 6 26.11 -3.31 9.55
C VAL A 6 24.91 -2.40 9.75
N LEU A 7 24.58 -1.55 8.75
CA LEU A 7 23.43 -0.65 8.83
C LEU A 7 22.10 -1.41 8.84
N LEU A 8 21.98 -2.47 8.04
CA LEU A 8 20.81 -3.35 8.06
C LEU A 8 20.64 -4.04 9.41
N ALA A 9 21.74 -4.54 9.99
CA ALA A 9 21.71 -5.15 11.33
C ALA A 9 21.30 -4.13 12.40
N LEU A 10 21.84 -2.92 12.38
CA LEU A 10 21.43 -1.84 13.29
C LEU A 10 19.94 -1.52 13.15
N TYR A 11 19.44 -1.40 11.92
CA TYR A 11 18.01 -1.20 11.65
C TYR A 11 17.15 -2.32 12.25
N VAL A 12 17.51 -3.57 11.98
CA VAL A 12 16.79 -4.74 12.52
C VAL A 12 16.82 -4.76 14.04
N ILE A 13 17.96 -4.45 14.66
CA ILE A 13 18.09 -4.38 16.11
C ILE A 13 17.22 -3.28 16.69
N ILE A 14 17.32 -2.05 16.17
CA ILE A 14 16.55 -0.90 16.68
C ILE A 14 15.05 -1.16 16.54
N GLY A 15 14.58 -1.60 15.36
CA GLY A 15 13.19 -1.93 15.12
C GLY A 15 12.70 -3.07 16.02
N SER A 16 13.50 -4.11 16.21
CA SER A 16 13.18 -5.23 17.10
C SER A 16 13.08 -4.80 18.56
N VAL A 17 13.96 -3.91 19.02
CA VAL A 17 13.89 -3.34 20.39
C VAL A 17 12.57 -2.57 20.58
N ILE A 18 12.19 -1.72 19.64
CA ILE A 18 10.91 -0.98 19.69
C ILE A 18 9.73 -1.97 19.76
N VAL A 19 9.72 -2.95 18.87
CA VAL A 19 8.68 -3.97 18.80
C VAL A 19 8.60 -4.79 20.09
N LEU A 20 9.72 -5.20 20.66
CA LEU A 20 9.79 -5.98 21.91
C LEU A 20 9.34 -5.18 23.13
N ILE A 21 9.62 -3.88 23.20
CA ILE A 21 9.11 -3.00 24.26
C ILE A 21 7.58 -2.97 24.23
N VAL A 22 7.00 -2.89 23.04
CA VAL A 22 5.52 -2.91 22.86
C VAL A 22 4.93 -4.29 23.15
N ALA A 23 5.62 -5.36 22.76
CA ALA A 23 5.17 -6.75 22.92
C ALA A 23 5.09 -7.23 24.39
N LYS A 24 5.79 -6.58 25.33
CA LYS A 24 5.80 -6.97 26.75
C LYS A 24 4.44 -6.86 27.46
N ARG A 25 3.43 -6.20 26.87
CA ARG A 25 2.08 -6.09 27.43
C ARG A 25 1.21 -7.26 26.97
N LYS A 26 0.35 -7.79 27.86
CA LYS A 26 -0.72 -8.72 27.45
C LYS A 26 -1.58 -8.02 26.41
N GLN A 27 -1.60 -8.52 25.18
CA GLN A 27 -2.27 -7.91 24.06
C GLN A 27 -3.61 -8.60 23.83
N THR A 28 -4.68 -7.81 23.77
CA THR A 28 -5.96 -8.22 23.18
C THR A 28 -5.85 -8.17 21.64
N GLN A 29 -6.80 -8.76 20.92
CA GLN A 29 -6.85 -8.60 19.46
C GLN A 29 -6.96 -7.14 19.02
N GLU A 30 -7.71 -6.33 19.77
CA GLU A 30 -7.83 -4.88 19.52
C GLU A 30 -6.46 -4.18 19.65
N GLU A 31 -5.72 -4.48 20.71
CA GLU A 31 -4.38 -3.92 20.89
C GLU A 31 -3.40 -4.40 19.82
N PHE A 32 -3.47 -5.67 19.43
CA PHE A 32 -2.58 -6.25 18.44
C PHE A 32 -2.86 -5.74 17.03
N PHE A 33 -4.12 -5.76 16.56
CA PHE A 33 -4.48 -5.44 15.20
C PHE A 33 -4.74 -3.97 14.93
N ILE A 34 -5.08 -3.16 15.95
CA ILE A 34 -5.35 -1.72 15.80
C ILE A 34 -4.72 -0.84 16.90
N GLY A 35 -3.75 -1.36 17.65
CA GLY A 35 -2.98 -0.58 18.62
C GLY A 35 -3.79 -0.04 19.78
N GLY A 36 -4.99 -0.59 20.06
CA GLY A 36 -5.87 -0.14 21.15
C GLY A 36 -6.42 1.28 20.96
N ARG A 37 -6.45 1.82 19.76
CA ARG A 37 -6.97 3.17 19.44
C ARG A 37 -6.28 4.30 20.21
N THR A 38 -4.98 4.20 20.42
CA THR A 38 -4.22 5.13 21.26
C THR A 38 -3.21 5.97 20.50
N ALA A 39 -3.16 5.85 19.15
CA ALA A 39 -2.15 6.51 18.36
C ALA A 39 -2.37 8.04 18.30
N HIS A 40 -1.28 8.79 18.49
CA HIS A 40 -1.27 10.23 18.28
C HIS A 40 -1.40 10.54 16.78
N TRP A 41 -2.01 11.66 16.42
CA TRP A 41 -2.27 12.02 15.02
C TRP A 41 -1.00 12.08 14.16
N ILE A 42 0.15 12.47 14.71
CA ILE A 42 1.45 12.47 14.00
C ILE A 42 1.84 11.03 13.63
N VAL A 43 1.78 10.11 14.60
CA VAL A 43 2.09 8.69 14.35
C VAL A 43 1.14 8.12 13.32
N THR A 44 -0.17 8.46 13.42
CA THR A 44 -1.16 8.00 12.45
C THR A 44 -0.90 8.55 11.05
N ALA A 45 -0.53 9.82 10.91
CA ALA A 45 -0.18 10.43 9.63
C ALA A 45 1.04 9.76 8.99
N LEU A 46 2.10 9.56 9.78
CA LEU A 46 3.35 8.98 9.28
C LEU A 46 3.22 7.49 8.99
N THR A 47 2.50 6.70 9.82
CA THR A 47 2.23 5.29 9.47
C THR A 47 1.29 5.18 8.28
N TYR A 48 0.30 6.09 8.12
CA TYR A 48 -0.54 6.16 6.92
C TYR A 48 0.32 6.47 5.68
N ALA A 49 1.20 7.46 5.75
CA ALA A 49 2.12 7.80 4.68
C ALA A 49 3.09 6.65 4.35
N ALA A 50 3.75 6.06 5.35
CA ALA A 50 4.67 4.94 5.16
C ALA A 50 3.98 3.66 4.64
N THR A 51 2.69 3.46 4.94
CA THR A 51 1.89 2.36 4.38
C THR A 51 1.50 2.64 2.92
N THR A 52 1.31 3.90 2.56
CA THR A 52 0.87 4.35 1.24
C THR A 52 2.06 4.51 0.28
N TYR A 53 3.11 5.19 0.73
CA TYR A 53 4.33 5.48 -0.04
C TYR A 53 5.37 4.38 0.20
N SER A 54 5.20 3.28 -0.54
CA SER A 54 5.95 2.03 -0.42
C SER A 54 7.15 1.98 -1.38
N ALA A 55 7.73 0.80 -1.56
CA ALA A 55 8.71 0.54 -2.63
C ALA A 55 8.20 0.96 -4.01
N PHE A 56 6.88 0.93 -4.24
CA PHE A 56 6.24 1.47 -5.44
C PHE A 56 6.73 2.88 -5.77
N MET A 57 6.89 3.76 -4.77
CA MET A 57 7.30 5.14 -5.02
C MET A 57 8.76 5.27 -5.46
N MET A 58 9.69 4.74 -4.64
CA MET A 58 11.13 4.92 -4.91
C MET A 58 11.65 4.02 -6.03
N VAL A 59 11.02 2.87 -6.26
CA VAL A 59 11.44 1.94 -7.33
C VAL A 59 10.52 2.12 -8.54
N GLY A 60 9.22 1.92 -8.36
CA GLY A 60 8.25 1.93 -9.46
C GLY A 60 8.02 3.31 -10.07
N LEU A 61 7.75 4.36 -9.25
CA LEU A 61 7.42 5.68 -9.78
C LEU A 61 8.64 6.41 -10.37
N VAL A 62 9.85 6.24 -9.78
CA VAL A 62 11.10 6.76 -10.40
C VAL A 62 11.26 6.17 -11.78
N GLY A 63 11.11 4.84 -11.91
CA GLY A 63 11.20 4.15 -13.18
C GLY A 63 10.10 4.54 -14.17
N MET A 64 8.87 4.69 -13.68
CA MET A 64 7.75 5.15 -14.51
C MET A 64 7.99 6.59 -15.01
N ALA A 65 8.45 7.50 -14.16
CA ALA A 65 8.79 8.87 -14.55
C ALA A 65 9.93 8.90 -15.58
N TYR A 66 10.98 8.10 -15.39
CA TYR A 66 12.06 7.91 -16.35
C TYR A 66 11.56 7.42 -17.71
N GLY A 67 10.69 6.41 -17.73
CA GLY A 67 10.23 5.77 -18.97
C GLY A 67 9.10 6.50 -19.68
N THR A 68 8.21 7.21 -18.94
CA THR A 68 6.95 7.72 -19.49
C THR A 68 6.72 9.22 -19.28
N GLY A 69 7.60 9.90 -18.53
CA GLY A 69 7.59 11.35 -18.36
C GLY A 69 6.51 11.88 -17.42
N LEU A 70 6.02 13.10 -17.73
CA LEU A 70 5.15 13.89 -16.86
C LEU A 70 3.85 13.18 -16.45
N GLY A 71 3.33 12.29 -17.28
CA GLY A 71 2.12 11.55 -16.97
C GLY A 71 2.22 10.70 -15.71
N ALA A 72 3.41 10.19 -15.37
CA ALA A 72 3.65 9.44 -14.13
C ALA A 72 3.45 10.32 -12.89
N MET A 73 3.97 11.56 -12.91
CA MET A 73 3.79 12.51 -11.82
C MET A 73 2.33 12.95 -11.69
N ILE A 74 1.66 13.24 -12.81
CA ILE A 74 0.25 13.64 -12.82
C ILE A 74 -0.64 12.51 -12.27
N PHE A 75 -0.37 11.26 -12.68
CA PHE A 75 -1.05 10.08 -12.13
C PHE A 75 -1.00 10.04 -10.61
N GLU A 76 0.18 10.20 -10.04
CA GLU A 76 0.38 10.13 -8.60
C GLU A 76 -0.22 11.34 -7.86
N LEU A 77 -0.15 12.54 -8.44
CA LEU A 77 -0.78 13.73 -7.88
C LEU A 77 -2.31 13.64 -7.88
N VAL A 78 -2.92 13.07 -8.92
CA VAL A 78 -4.37 12.80 -8.97
C VAL A 78 -4.75 11.77 -7.92
N TYR A 79 -3.97 10.70 -7.77
CA TYR A 79 -4.14 9.73 -6.69
C TYR A 79 -4.09 10.39 -5.31
N LEU A 80 -3.07 11.22 -5.03
CA LEU A 80 -2.94 11.96 -3.78
C LEU A 80 -4.16 12.87 -3.52
N ALA A 81 -4.55 13.65 -4.51
CA ALA A 81 -5.69 14.56 -4.40
C ALA A 81 -7.00 13.80 -4.10
N ALA A 82 -7.24 12.70 -4.81
CA ALA A 82 -8.40 11.83 -4.59
C ALA A 82 -8.37 11.19 -3.19
N THR A 83 -7.20 10.68 -2.75
CA THR A 83 -7.01 10.13 -1.41
C THR A 83 -7.33 11.18 -0.33
N VAL A 84 -6.81 12.40 -0.45
CA VAL A 84 -7.09 13.49 0.50
C VAL A 84 -8.57 13.83 0.52
N LEU A 85 -9.22 13.93 -0.64
CA LEU A 85 -10.66 14.18 -0.73
C LEU A 85 -11.47 13.10 -0.03
N ILE A 86 -11.16 11.83 -0.27
CA ILE A 86 -11.80 10.69 0.39
C ILE A 86 -11.60 10.74 1.89
N LEU A 87 -10.39 11.02 2.36
CA LEU A 87 -10.12 11.11 3.80
C LEU A 87 -10.88 12.27 4.46
N VAL A 88 -11.04 13.40 3.78
CA VAL A 88 -11.83 14.54 4.26
C VAL A 88 -13.31 14.16 4.39
N VAL A 89 -13.86 13.44 3.39
CA VAL A 89 -15.28 13.06 3.35
C VAL A 89 -15.59 11.90 4.30
N TYR A 90 -14.76 10.86 4.29
CA TYR A 90 -15.05 9.58 4.95
C TYR A 90 -14.24 9.34 6.22
N GLY A 91 -13.06 9.94 6.39
CA GLY A 91 -12.13 9.59 7.46
C GLY A 91 -12.75 9.68 8.86
N LYS A 92 -13.45 10.78 9.16
CA LYS A 92 -14.15 10.94 10.45
C LYS A 92 -15.33 9.98 10.61
N ARG A 93 -16.06 9.67 9.52
CA ARG A 93 -17.20 8.75 9.54
C ARG A 93 -16.72 7.32 9.80
N ILE A 94 -15.66 6.87 9.12
CA ILE A 94 -15.03 5.56 9.31
C ILE A 94 -14.50 5.42 10.75
N TRP A 95 -13.80 6.43 11.26
CA TRP A 95 -13.31 6.44 12.63
C TRP A 95 -14.46 6.30 13.65
N HIS A 96 -15.53 7.09 13.48
CA HIS A 96 -16.67 7.07 14.38
C HIS A 96 -17.36 5.71 14.39
N LEU A 97 -17.61 5.16 13.21
CA LEU A 97 -18.23 3.83 13.05
C LEU A 97 -17.36 2.75 13.70
N GLY A 98 -16.05 2.76 13.41
CA GLY A 98 -15.08 1.83 13.99
C GLY A 98 -15.02 1.89 15.51
N LYS A 99 -15.11 3.10 16.10
CA LYS A 99 -15.10 3.29 17.56
C LYS A 99 -16.39 2.87 18.20
N THR A 100 -17.53 3.24 17.62
CA THR A 100 -18.86 2.96 18.20
C THR A 100 -19.17 1.47 18.21
N HIS A 101 -18.82 0.73 17.16
CA HIS A 101 -19.09 -0.70 17.04
C HIS A 101 -17.92 -1.60 17.46
N GLY A 102 -16.76 -1.00 17.81
CA GLY A 102 -15.58 -1.76 18.22
C GLY A 102 -14.93 -2.54 17.08
N TYR A 103 -15.03 -2.08 15.82
CA TYR A 103 -14.46 -2.78 14.67
C TYR A 103 -12.94 -2.82 14.73
N VAL A 104 -12.38 -3.97 14.44
CA VAL A 104 -10.93 -4.22 14.37
C VAL A 104 -10.51 -4.51 12.94
N SER A 105 -11.36 -5.23 12.20
CA SER A 105 -11.21 -5.46 10.78
C SER A 105 -12.01 -4.43 9.98
N PRO A 106 -11.49 -3.94 8.83
CA PRO A 106 -12.25 -3.08 7.93
C PRO A 106 -13.51 -3.72 7.36
N MET A 107 -13.53 -5.05 7.18
CA MET A 107 -14.71 -5.76 6.62
C MET A 107 -15.89 -5.83 7.61
N GLU A 108 -15.65 -5.73 8.92
CA GLU A 108 -16.72 -5.70 9.93
C GLU A 108 -17.74 -4.58 9.68
N MET A 109 -17.34 -3.47 9.01
CA MET A 109 -18.25 -2.39 8.62
C MET A 109 -19.34 -2.83 7.64
N PHE A 110 -19.09 -3.87 6.86
CA PHE A 110 -20.07 -4.37 5.88
C PHE A 110 -21.04 -5.37 6.47
N ALA A 111 -20.68 -6.01 7.61
CA ALA A 111 -21.51 -7.04 8.23
C ALA A 111 -22.90 -6.54 8.64
N ASP A 112 -22.96 -5.33 9.21
CA ASP A 112 -24.19 -4.77 9.77
C ASP A 112 -25.23 -4.44 8.68
N ARG A 113 -24.79 -4.11 7.47
CA ARG A 113 -25.70 -3.76 6.37
C ARG A 113 -25.83 -4.85 5.32
N TYR A 114 -24.73 -5.45 4.92
CA TYR A 114 -24.68 -6.42 3.82
C TYR A 114 -24.56 -7.86 4.30
N GLY A 115 -24.61 -8.08 5.61
CA GLY A 115 -24.58 -9.40 6.21
C GLY A 115 -23.18 -9.99 6.37
N LYS A 116 -23.08 -10.99 7.24
CA LYS A 116 -21.83 -11.67 7.61
C LYS A 116 -21.22 -12.48 6.46
N LEU A 117 -21.99 -12.84 5.45
CA LEU A 117 -21.48 -13.52 4.26
C LEU A 117 -20.64 -12.54 3.42
N THR A 118 -21.14 -11.32 3.22
CA THR A 118 -20.40 -10.27 2.51
C THR A 118 -19.11 -9.88 3.24
N GLU A 119 -19.13 -9.81 4.59
CA GLU A 119 -17.94 -9.61 5.42
C GLU A 119 -16.86 -10.68 5.12
N ALA A 120 -17.22 -11.96 5.19
CA ALA A 120 -16.30 -13.06 4.97
C ALA A 120 -15.79 -13.14 3.52
N LEU A 121 -16.68 -12.98 2.53
CA LEU A 121 -16.30 -12.95 1.12
C LEU A 121 -15.41 -11.75 0.78
N GLY A 122 -15.70 -10.58 1.36
CA GLY A 122 -14.85 -9.40 1.25
C GLY A 122 -13.45 -9.64 1.78
N ALA A 123 -13.32 -10.32 2.92
CA ALA A 123 -12.03 -10.71 3.48
C ALA A 123 -11.24 -11.64 2.53
N ILE A 124 -11.92 -12.61 1.91
CA ILE A 124 -11.30 -13.53 0.93
C ILE A 124 -10.86 -12.78 -0.33
N VAL A 125 -11.69 -11.87 -0.85
CA VAL A 125 -11.32 -11.07 -2.03
C VAL A 125 -10.15 -10.14 -1.73
N ALA A 126 -10.14 -9.50 -0.55
CA ALA A 126 -9.00 -8.70 -0.13
C ALA A 126 -7.71 -9.54 0.01
N PHE A 127 -7.81 -10.77 0.50
CA PHE A 127 -6.70 -11.71 0.56
C PHE A 127 -6.12 -11.99 -0.84
N VAL A 128 -6.96 -12.31 -1.81
CA VAL A 128 -6.53 -12.57 -3.21
C VAL A 128 -5.85 -11.34 -3.82
N ALA A 129 -6.36 -10.14 -3.54
CA ALA A 129 -5.80 -8.90 -4.05
C ALA A 129 -4.50 -8.47 -3.34
N LEU A 130 -4.43 -8.59 -2.03
CA LEU A 130 -3.36 -7.99 -1.24
C LEU A 130 -2.13 -8.88 -1.07
N ILE A 131 -2.20 -10.20 -1.28
CA ILE A 131 -1.01 -11.06 -1.28
C ILE A 131 -0.04 -10.65 -2.42
N PRO A 132 -0.48 -10.52 -3.69
CA PRO A 132 0.39 -9.99 -4.75
C PRO A 132 0.93 -8.59 -4.42
N TYR A 133 0.11 -7.71 -3.87
CA TYR A 133 0.53 -6.35 -3.53
C TYR A 133 1.59 -6.31 -2.41
N ALA A 134 1.46 -7.15 -1.38
CA ALA A 134 2.50 -7.30 -0.36
C ALA A 134 3.80 -7.88 -0.94
N SER A 135 3.67 -8.79 -1.92
CA SER A 135 4.83 -9.41 -2.57
C SER A 135 5.65 -8.43 -3.40
N VAL A 136 5.01 -7.40 -4.01
CA VAL A 136 5.72 -6.28 -4.67
C VAL A 136 6.73 -5.63 -3.72
N GLN A 137 6.39 -5.50 -2.45
CA GLN A 137 7.27 -4.89 -1.45
C GLN A 137 8.49 -5.78 -1.17
N VAL A 138 8.28 -7.08 -1.04
CA VAL A 138 9.36 -8.06 -0.81
C VAL A 138 10.28 -8.15 -2.01
N ILE A 139 9.74 -8.11 -3.24
CA ILE A 139 10.51 -8.12 -4.49
C ILE A 139 11.35 -6.84 -4.58
N GLY A 140 10.76 -5.66 -4.33
CA GLY A 140 11.49 -4.40 -4.30
C GLY A 140 12.69 -4.42 -3.33
N LEU A 141 12.51 -5.04 -2.15
CA LEU A 141 13.61 -5.28 -1.20
C LEU A 141 14.68 -6.21 -1.77
N ALA A 142 14.29 -7.31 -2.40
CA ALA A 142 15.23 -8.26 -2.99
C ALA A 142 16.07 -7.62 -4.10
N LEU A 143 15.49 -6.70 -4.89
CA LEU A 143 16.23 -5.92 -5.89
C LEU A 143 17.29 -5.01 -5.24
N VAL A 144 16.93 -4.32 -4.15
CA VAL A 144 17.90 -3.51 -3.39
C VAL A 144 19.03 -4.38 -2.82
N PHE A 145 18.70 -5.53 -2.24
CA PHE A 145 19.70 -6.47 -1.73
C PHE A 145 20.62 -6.99 -2.83
N GLY A 146 20.10 -7.19 -4.04
CA GLY A 146 20.87 -7.56 -5.23
C GLY A 146 22.00 -6.59 -5.55
N ASN A 147 21.79 -5.28 -5.38
CA ASN A 147 22.81 -4.25 -5.55
C ASN A 147 24.00 -4.39 -4.58
N TYR A 148 23.78 -5.08 -3.47
CA TYR A 148 24.83 -5.38 -2.48
C TYR A 148 25.36 -6.82 -2.55
N GLY A 149 25.09 -7.53 -3.65
CA GLY A 149 25.58 -8.90 -3.89
C GLY A 149 24.80 -10.00 -3.18
N ILE A 150 23.61 -9.71 -2.63
CA ILE A 150 22.73 -10.72 -2.02
C ILE A 150 21.83 -11.26 -3.13
N GLY A 151 21.89 -12.58 -3.39
CA GLY A 151 21.05 -13.21 -4.40
C GLY A 151 19.56 -13.05 -4.13
N PHE A 152 18.74 -13.04 -5.20
CA PHE A 152 17.31 -12.75 -5.13
C PHE A 152 16.57 -13.60 -4.07
N VAL A 153 16.74 -14.93 -4.08
CA VAL A 153 16.07 -15.82 -3.11
C VAL A 153 16.48 -15.52 -1.67
N ALA A 154 17.77 -15.25 -1.43
CA ALA A 154 18.24 -14.83 -0.12
C ALA A 154 17.64 -13.48 0.29
N GLY A 155 17.56 -12.53 -0.64
CA GLY A 155 16.92 -11.22 -0.43
C GLY A 155 15.46 -11.34 -0.04
N VAL A 156 14.68 -12.13 -0.79
CA VAL A 156 13.26 -12.43 -0.47
C VAL A 156 13.14 -13.07 0.91
N THR A 157 14.04 -13.99 1.25
CA THR A 157 14.01 -14.68 2.56
C THR A 157 14.30 -13.72 3.70
N ILE A 158 15.36 -12.89 3.60
CA ILE A 158 15.73 -11.90 4.62
C ILE A 158 14.58 -10.88 4.80
N ALA A 159 14.05 -10.35 3.70
CA ALA A 159 12.94 -9.41 3.74
C ALA A 159 11.72 -10.00 4.47
N SER A 160 11.32 -11.21 4.10
CA SER A 160 10.16 -11.89 4.69
C SER A 160 10.36 -12.20 6.18
N LEU A 161 11.57 -12.53 6.60
CA LEU A 161 11.89 -12.77 8.02
C LEU A 161 11.79 -11.47 8.85
N ILE A 162 12.30 -10.36 8.36
CA ILE A 162 12.20 -9.06 9.04
C ILE A 162 10.72 -8.68 9.21
N ILE A 163 9.94 -8.76 8.13
CA ILE A 163 8.51 -8.47 8.10
C ILE A 163 7.77 -9.38 9.10
N PHE A 164 8.03 -10.69 9.05
CA PHE A 164 7.42 -11.65 9.96
C PHE A 164 7.67 -11.33 11.43
N VAL A 165 8.92 -11.14 11.82
CA VAL A 165 9.29 -10.91 13.23
C VAL A 165 8.58 -9.67 13.77
N TRP A 166 8.55 -8.59 13.01
CA TRP A 166 7.97 -7.35 13.50
C TRP A 166 6.44 -7.37 13.54
N ALA A 167 5.78 -7.93 12.51
CA ALA A 167 4.33 -8.08 12.51
C ALA A 167 3.88 -9.04 13.62
N PHE A 168 4.56 -10.18 13.77
CA PHE A 168 4.21 -11.23 14.72
C PHE A 168 4.41 -10.83 16.19
N LEU A 169 5.48 -10.08 16.50
CA LEU A 169 5.78 -9.66 17.87
C LEU A 169 5.08 -8.35 18.26
N GLY A 170 5.15 -7.34 17.39
CA GLY A 170 4.76 -5.97 17.71
C GLY A 170 3.31 -5.64 17.48
N GLY A 171 2.64 -6.39 16.60
CA GLY A 171 1.32 -6.00 16.11
C GLY A 171 1.31 -4.57 15.54
N LEU A 172 0.13 -4.01 15.35
CA LEU A 172 -0.01 -2.71 14.69
C LEU A 172 0.58 -1.53 15.50
N ARG A 173 0.57 -1.62 16.84
CA ARG A 173 1.15 -0.55 17.65
C ARG A 173 2.66 -0.45 17.48
N GLY A 174 3.35 -1.60 17.46
CA GLY A 174 4.79 -1.65 17.20
C GLY A 174 5.12 -1.18 15.79
N VAL A 175 4.38 -1.69 14.81
CA VAL A 175 4.52 -1.30 13.40
C VAL A 175 4.28 0.20 13.21
N ALA A 176 3.23 0.80 13.77
CA ALA A 176 2.94 2.22 13.61
C ALA A 176 4.04 3.14 14.19
N LEU A 177 4.70 2.73 15.28
CA LEU A 177 5.83 3.48 15.84
C LEU A 177 7.08 3.38 14.96
N THR A 178 7.40 2.18 14.47
CA THR A 178 8.52 2.02 13.52
C THR A 178 8.24 2.76 12.21
N ASP A 179 7.01 2.68 11.67
CA ASP A 179 6.59 3.38 10.46
C ASP A 179 6.76 4.90 10.59
N ALA A 180 6.44 5.47 11.76
CA ALA A 180 6.58 6.92 11.98
C ALA A 180 8.05 7.38 11.87
N LEU A 181 8.99 6.62 12.45
CA LEU A 181 10.42 6.88 12.33
C LEU A 181 10.91 6.67 10.90
N GLN A 182 10.44 5.60 10.26
CA GLN A 182 10.78 5.27 8.87
C GLN A 182 10.29 6.34 7.90
N GLY A 183 9.04 6.82 8.04
CA GLY A 183 8.50 7.87 7.19
C GLY A 183 9.30 9.18 7.27
N PHE A 184 9.73 9.58 8.47
CA PHE A 184 10.61 10.74 8.63
C PHE A 184 11.96 10.54 7.93
N PHE A 185 12.57 9.37 8.11
CA PHE A 185 13.85 9.04 7.46
C PHE A 185 13.71 8.99 5.93
N MET A 186 12.63 8.41 5.40
CA MET A 186 12.34 8.36 3.97
C MET A 186 12.30 9.76 3.35
N MET A 187 11.65 10.72 3.99
CA MET A 187 11.57 12.10 3.53
C MET A 187 12.95 12.78 3.54
N ALA A 188 13.73 12.61 4.61
CA ALA A 188 15.07 13.18 4.70
C ALA A 188 16.00 12.64 3.60
N VAL A 189 15.94 11.33 3.35
CA VAL A 189 16.73 10.68 2.28
C VAL A 189 16.25 11.13 0.90
N ALA A 190 14.94 11.25 0.66
CA ALA A 190 14.41 11.73 -0.61
C ALA A 190 14.92 13.15 -0.94
N ILE A 191 14.94 14.06 0.05
CA ILE A 191 15.50 15.41 -0.11
C ILE A 191 17.00 15.35 -0.45
N ALA A 192 17.77 14.50 0.24
CA ALA A 192 19.19 14.32 -0.04
C ALA A 192 19.44 13.75 -1.45
N VAL A 193 18.62 12.79 -1.90
CA VAL A 193 18.67 12.25 -3.26
C VAL A 193 18.35 13.32 -4.29
N LEU A 194 17.31 14.13 -4.06
CA LEU A 194 16.98 15.25 -4.96
C LEU A 194 18.16 16.25 -5.09
N THR A 195 18.80 16.59 -3.97
CA THR A 195 19.96 17.49 -3.97
C THR A 195 21.12 16.92 -4.78
N TRP A 196 21.43 15.64 -4.58
CA TRP A 196 22.46 14.94 -5.36
C TRP A 196 22.09 14.89 -6.85
N THR A 197 20.84 14.57 -7.17
CA THR A 197 20.35 14.49 -8.56
C THR A 197 20.53 15.83 -9.28
N GLY A 198 20.23 16.97 -8.63
CA GLY A 198 20.44 18.30 -9.19
C GLY A 198 21.91 18.71 -9.36
N GLN A 199 22.84 18.01 -8.69
CA GLN A 199 24.28 18.20 -8.88
C GLN A 199 24.87 17.31 -9.99
N GLU A 200 24.32 16.10 -10.14
CA GLU A 200 24.81 15.09 -11.08
C GLU A 200 24.31 15.31 -12.51
N PHE A 201 23.06 15.76 -12.67
CA PHE A 201 22.42 15.94 -13.98
C PHE A 201 22.06 17.41 -14.23
N GLN A 202 22.31 17.91 -15.45
CA GLN A 202 22.11 19.33 -15.77
C GLN A 202 20.70 19.67 -16.26
N GLY A 203 19.86 18.65 -16.52
CA GLY A 203 18.53 18.83 -17.10
C GLY A 203 17.45 17.96 -16.48
N LEU A 204 16.22 18.25 -16.89
CA LEU A 204 15.05 17.42 -16.62
C LEU A 204 14.41 17.06 -17.96
N GLU A 205 14.30 15.77 -18.25
CA GLU A 205 13.56 15.32 -19.42
C GLU A 205 12.18 14.88 -19.03
N MET A 206 11.20 15.66 -19.44
CA MET A 206 9.79 15.45 -19.14
C MET A 206 9.03 15.41 -20.46
N SER A 207 8.73 14.22 -20.96
CA SER A 207 7.82 14.12 -22.12
C SER A 207 6.45 14.70 -21.75
N THR A 208 5.81 15.35 -22.71
CA THR A 208 4.52 16.05 -22.52
C THR A 208 3.40 15.12 -22.07
N PHE A 209 2.36 15.70 -21.50
CA PHE A 209 1.13 15.00 -21.15
C PHE A 209 -0.06 15.73 -21.78
N PRO A 210 -0.99 15.02 -22.49
CA PRO A 210 -0.92 13.59 -22.86
C PRO A 210 0.17 13.29 -23.91
N ASN A 211 0.55 12.01 -24.05
CA ASN A 211 1.51 11.54 -25.04
C ASN A 211 1.11 10.15 -25.57
N GLN A 212 1.99 9.49 -26.34
CA GLN A 212 1.71 8.17 -26.92
C GLN A 212 1.47 7.07 -25.85
N VAL A 213 2.11 7.13 -24.69
CA VAL A 213 1.89 6.23 -23.55
C VAL A 213 0.69 6.68 -22.74
N TRP A 214 0.66 7.95 -22.39
CA TRP A 214 -0.37 8.55 -21.54
C TRP A 214 -1.54 9.07 -22.38
N THR A 215 -2.24 8.16 -23.07
CA THR A 215 -3.52 8.51 -23.69
C THR A 215 -4.57 8.78 -22.61
N PRO A 216 -5.63 9.60 -22.86
CA PRO A 216 -6.67 9.85 -21.86
C PRO A 216 -7.31 8.58 -21.31
N LEU A 217 -7.56 7.59 -22.17
CA LEU A 217 -8.14 6.30 -21.76
C LEU A 217 -7.19 5.48 -20.89
N PHE A 218 -5.91 5.41 -21.23
CA PHE A 218 -4.90 4.74 -20.42
C PHE A 218 -4.77 5.42 -19.05
N PHE A 219 -4.72 6.77 -19.04
CA PHE A 219 -4.64 7.55 -17.80
C PHE A 219 -5.82 7.26 -16.88
N ILE A 220 -7.05 7.31 -17.38
CA ILE A 220 -8.25 7.00 -16.60
C ILE A 220 -8.18 5.55 -16.10
N ASN A 221 -7.82 4.61 -16.96
CA ASN A 221 -7.80 3.20 -16.62
C ASN A 221 -6.81 2.86 -15.50
N ILE A 222 -5.61 3.44 -15.51
CA ILE A 222 -4.59 3.17 -14.48
C ILE A 222 -4.88 3.97 -13.19
N THR A 223 -5.43 5.18 -13.31
CA THR A 223 -5.67 6.06 -12.16
C THR A 223 -6.93 5.67 -11.37
N LEU A 224 -7.94 5.12 -12.03
CA LEU A 224 -9.24 4.85 -11.44
C LEU A 224 -9.19 3.98 -10.18
N PRO A 225 -8.48 2.83 -10.10
CA PRO A 225 -8.38 2.05 -8.88
C PRO A 225 -7.67 2.82 -7.74
N TRP A 226 -6.68 3.62 -8.11
CA TRP A 226 -5.89 4.40 -7.16
C TRP A 226 -6.63 5.62 -6.64
N ALA A 227 -7.47 6.24 -7.46
CA ALA A 227 -8.31 7.35 -7.01
C ALA A 227 -9.22 6.96 -5.82
N PHE A 228 -9.59 5.68 -5.70
CA PHE A 228 -10.40 5.17 -4.60
C PHE A 228 -9.61 4.39 -3.55
N PHE A 229 -8.28 4.36 -3.65
CA PHE A 229 -7.39 3.60 -2.79
C PHE A 229 -7.66 3.79 -1.29
N ALA A 230 -7.83 5.02 -0.84
CA ALA A 230 -8.07 5.35 0.57
C ALA A 230 -9.37 4.74 1.15
N LEU A 231 -10.29 4.32 0.29
CA LEU A 231 -11.55 3.71 0.70
C LEU A 231 -11.58 2.20 0.42
N THR A 232 -10.96 1.78 -0.68
CA THR A 232 -11.04 0.38 -1.13
C THR A 232 -9.94 -0.52 -0.58
N ASN A 233 -8.83 0.05 -0.12
CA ASN A 233 -7.70 -0.71 0.39
C ASN A 233 -7.78 -0.88 1.91
N PRO A 234 -8.04 -2.10 2.41
CA PRO A 234 -8.32 -2.34 3.82
C PRO A 234 -7.20 -1.91 4.77
N GLN A 235 -5.93 -2.06 4.37
CA GLN A 235 -4.78 -1.71 5.22
C GLN A 235 -4.70 -0.21 5.54
N VAL A 236 -5.14 0.66 4.64
CA VAL A 236 -5.17 2.10 4.91
C VAL A 236 -6.46 2.52 5.62
N VAL A 237 -7.58 1.86 5.34
CA VAL A 237 -8.83 2.04 6.10
C VAL A 237 -8.61 1.69 7.57
N GLN A 238 -7.92 0.59 7.86
CA GLN A 238 -7.61 0.16 9.23
C GLN A 238 -6.77 1.19 10.00
N ARG A 239 -5.94 2.00 9.31
CA ARG A 239 -5.19 3.10 9.93
C ARG A 239 -6.08 4.20 10.49
N LEU A 240 -7.30 4.36 10.02
CA LEU A 240 -8.26 5.31 10.58
C LEU A 240 -8.81 4.84 11.94
N PHE A 241 -8.79 3.53 12.24
CA PHE A 241 -9.22 3.02 13.52
C PHE A 241 -8.26 3.25 14.68
N ILE A 242 -6.95 3.49 14.39
CA ILE A 242 -5.92 3.56 15.44
C ILE A 242 -5.87 4.91 16.14
N ILE A 243 -6.35 5.99 15.51
CA ILE A 243 -6.24 7.35 16.03
C ILE A 243 -7.05 7.51 17.31
N LYS A 244 -6.42 8.15 18.31
CA LYS A 244 -7.02 8.33 19.63
C LYS A 244 -8.23 9.27 19.61
N ASP A 245 -8.11 10.38 18.85
CA ASP A 245 -9.03 11.51 18.93
C ASP A 245 -9.46 11.97 17.51
N PRO A 246 -10.77 12.14 17.26
CA PRO A 246 -11.28 12.59 15.95
C PRO A 246 -10.80 14.00 15.57
N ALA A 247 -10.47 14.86 16.53
CA ALA A 247 -9.89 16.18 16.27
C ALA A 247 -8.51 16.08 15.57
N GLY A 248 -7.80 14.97 15.79
CA GLY A 248 -6.51 14.69 15.15
C GLY A 248 -6.62 14.31 13.68
N ILE A 249 -7.79 13.86 13.18
CA ILE A 249 -7.95 13.40 11.79
C ILE A 249 -7.63 14.49 10.78
N LYS A 250 -8.11 15.72 10.99
CA LYS A 250 -7.79 16.84 10.10
C LYS A 250 -6.29 17.12 10.06
N LYS A 251 -5.60 17.09 11.21
CA LYS A 251 -4.15 17.30 11.30
C LYS A 251 -3.39 16.17 10.63
N MET A 252 -3.85 14.92 10.81
CA MET A 252 -3.33 13.74 10.14
C MET A 252 -3.42 13.90 8.61
N ILE A 253 -4.57 14.30 8.08
CA ILE A 253 -4.79 14.48 6.63
C ILE A 253 -3.85 15.55 6.07
N ILE A 254 -3.70 16.70 6.77
CA ILE A 254 -2.80 17.77 6.33
C ILE A 254 -1.36 17.29 6.28
N LEU A 255 -0.87 16.64 7.34
CA LEU A 255 0.50 16.12 7.38
C LEU A 255 0.73 15.05 6.29
N PHE A 256 -0.22 14.12 6.10
CA PHE A 256 -0.18 13.13 5.05
C PHE A 256 -0.14 13.78 3.65
N ALA A 257 -1.01 14.76 3.40
CA ALA A 257 -1.07 15.46 2.11
C ALA A 257 0.23 16.21 1.81
N SER A 258 0.80 16.91 2.81
CA SER A 258 2.07 17.61 2.67
C SER A 258 3.22 16.65 2.41
N PHE A 259 3.29 15.54 3.17
CA PHE A 259 4.28 14.50 2.96
C PHE A 259 4.17 13.94 1.53
N GLY A 260 2.94 13.55 1.12
CA GLY A 260 2.69 12.97 -0.18
C GLY A 260 3.04 13.89 -1.34
N LEU A 261 2.67 15.16 -1.25
CA LEU A 261 2.99 16.15 -2.28
C LEU A 261 4.49 16.31 -2.47
N VAL A 262 5.22 16.54 -1.38
CA VAL A 262 6.67 16.74 -1.43
C VAL A 262 7.37 15.47 -1.93
N TYR A 263 6.99 14.31 -1.40
CA TYR A 263 7.60 13.03 -1.75
C TYR A 263 7.35 12.66 -3.22
N THR A 264 6.12 12.84 -3.73
CA THR A 264 5.75 12.59 -5.14
C THR A 264 6.55 13.46 -6.10
N VAL A 265 6.65 14.77 -5.80
CA VAL A 265 7.42 15.69 -6.65
C VAL A 265 8.90 15.28 -6.69
N ILE A 266 9.50 15.03 -5.52
CA ILE A 266 10.91 14.61 -5.43
C ILE A 266 11.16 13.35 -6.25
N VAL A 267 10.38 12.30 -6.04
CA VAL A 267 10.55 11.01 -6.68
C VAL A 267 10.39 11.11 -8.22
N SER A 268 9.42 11.90 -8.67
CA SER A 268 9.21 12.13 -10.10
C SER A 268 10.38 12.91 -10.74
N VAL A 269 10.85 13.97 -10.07
CA VAL A 269 12.00 14.77 -10.53
C VAL A 269 13.26 13.92 -10.64
N VAL A 270 13.50 13.01 -9.69
CA VAL A 270 14.64 12.06 -9.78
C VAL A 270 14.53 11.21 -11.04
N GLY A 271 13.33 10.72 -11.39
CA GLY A 271 13.13 9.96 -12.63
C GLY A 271 13.37 10.78 -13.89
N PHE A 272 12.89 12.04 -13.93
CA PHE A 272 13.10 12.95 -15.06
C PHE A 272 14.57 13.30 -15.26
N ALA A 273 15.29 13.56 -14.18
CA ALA A 273 16.72 13.85 -14.22
C ALA A 273 17.54 12.62 -14.65
N ALA A 274 17.17 11.43 -14.19
CA ALA A 274 17.80 10.20 -14.67
C ALA A 274 17.61 10.00 -16.18
N LYS A 275 16.43 10.36 -16.73
CA LYS A 275 16.19 10.33 -18.17
C LYS A 275 17.05 11.34 -18.92
N ALA A 276 17.16 12.57 -18.44
CA ALA A 276 18.08 13.57 -19.00
C ALA A 276 19.52 13.06 -19.00
N GLY A 277 20.00 12.50 -17.88
CA GLY A 277 21.34 11.91 -17.79
C GLY A 277 21.58 10.77 -18.77
N THR A 278 20.53 10.01 -19.14
CA THR A 278 20.64 9.00 -20.21
C THR A 278 20.81 9.66 -21.59
N LEU A 279 20.06 10.70 -21.88
CA LEU A 279 20.17 11.44 -23.15
C LEU A 279 21.48 12.20 -23.28
N GLU A 280 22.03 12.65 -22.18
CA GLU A 280 23.37 13.30 -22.09
C GLU A 280 24.52 12.28 -22.17
N GLY A 281 24.22 10.97 -22.19
CA GLY A 281 25.26 9.92 -22.20
C GLY A 281 25.96 9.68 -20.87
N ILE A 282 25.46 10.28 -19.78
CA ILE A 282 25.95 10.10 -18.40
C ILE A 282 25.53 8.73 -17.86
N LEU A 283 24.29 8.31 -18.18
CA LEU A 283 23.75 7.00 -17.82
C LEU A 283 23.58 6.14 -19.07
N PRO A 284 23.74 4.81 -18.97
CA PRO A 284 23.32 3.91 -20.04
C PRO A 284 21.80 3.94 -20.22
N MET A 285 21.30 3.50 -21.38
CA MET A 285 19.89 3.26 -21.56
C MET A 285 19.43 2.16 -20.60
N ILE A 286 18.40 2.44 -19.81
CA ILE A 286 17.85 1.51 -18.81
C ILE A 286 16.56 0.92 -19.38
N GLU A 287 16.60 -0.35 -19.76
CA GLU A 287 15.45 -1.04 -20.35
C GLU A 287 14.41 -1.43 -19.27
N ASP A 288 14.89 -2.03 -18.18
CA ASP A 288 14.04 -2.37 -17.04
C ASP A 288 13.90 -1.16 -16.11
N ARG A 289 12.76 -0.48 -16.24
CA ARG A 289 12.46 0.74 -15.48
C ARG A 289 12.46 0.54 -13.97
N ASP A 290 12.16 -0.67 -13.46
CA ASP A 290 12.17 -0.96 -12.02
C ASP A 290 13.60 -1.01 -11.45
N THR A 291 14.62 -1.00 -12.32
CA THR A 291 16.04 -0.93 -11.92
C THR A 291 16.64 0.48 -11.95
N VAL A 292 15.92 1.51 -12.39
CA VAL A 292 16.45 2.89 -12.54
C VAL A 292 17.06 3.38 -11.23
N ILE A 293 16.36 3.26 -10.10
CA ILE A 293 16.89 3.73 -8.81
C ILE A 293 18.14 2.94 -8.39
N VAL A 294 18.22 1.65 -8.71
CA VAL A 294 19.38 0.80 -8.41
C VAL A 294 20.59 1.22 -9.25
N GLN A 295 20.39 1.59 -10.52
CA GLN A 295 21.42 2.13 -11.39
C GLN A 295 21.94 3.47 -10.85
N LEU A 296 21.05 4.36 -10.40
CA LEU A 296 21.45 5.61 -9.75
C LEU A 296 22.27 5.36 -8.48
N MET A 297 21.86 4.38 -7.64
CA MET A 297 22.62 3.99 -6.44
C MET A 297 24.06 3.59 -6.77
N GLY A 298 24.30 2.95 -7.91
CA GLY A 298 25.63 2.59 -8.38
C GLY A 298 26.56 3.79 -8.63
N ARG A 299 26.01 4.98 -8.90
CA ARG A 299 26.76 6.23 -9.10
C ARG A 299 26.87 7.06 -7.81
N MET A 300 25.98 6.87 -6.86
CA MET A 300 26.03 7.55 -5.57
C MET A 300 27.19 7.04 -4.72
N GLY A 301 27.89 7.91 -4.04
CA GLY A 301 28.85 7.50 -3.00
C GLY A 301 28.12 6.76 -1.86
N ALA A 302 28.84 5.92 -1.12
CA ALA A 302 28.28 5.11 -0.05
C ALA A 302 27.48 5.93 0.98
N VAL A 303 27.85 7.18 1.22
CA VAL A 303 27.19 8.10 2.15
C VAL A 303 25.72 8.35 1.79
N LEU A 304 25.35 8.28 0.49
CA LEU A 304 23.97 8.48 0.05
C LEU A 304 23.33 7.16 -0.42
N ALA A 305 24.05 6.30 -1.12
CA ALA A 305 23.54 5.02 -1.61
C ALA A 305 23.04 4.11 -0.47
N LEU A 306 23.76 4.09 0.67
CA LEU A 306 23.37 3.27 1.83
C LEU A 306 22.06 3.77 2.50
N PRO A 307 21.91 5.06 2.86
CA PRO A 307 20.63 5.60 3.34
C PRO A 307 19.48 5.40 2.35
N LEU A 308 19.72 5.55 1.04
CA LEU A 308 18.69 5.33 0.03
C LEU A 308 18.23 3.86 0.02
N GLY A 309 19.17 2.91 0.03
CA GLY A 309 18.83 1.50 0.16
C GLY A 309 18.01 1.20 1.42
N LEU A 310 18.39 1.77 2.57
CA LEU A 310 17.61 1.65 3.82
C LEU A 310 16.22 2.31 3.70
N SER A 311 16.11 3.45 3.03
CA SER A 311 14.83 4.13 2.82
C SER A 311 13.84 3.27 2.04
N ILE A 312 14.31 2.57 1.00
CA ILE A 312 13.49 1.61 0.23
C ILE A 312 13.10 0.42 1.10
N ILE A 313 14.03 -0.08 1.93
CA ILE A 313 13.75 -1.14 2.90
C ILE A 313 12.64 -0.70 3.88
N PHE A 314 12.74 0.51 4.41
CA PHE A 314 11.76 1.06 5.35
C PHE A 314 10.36 1.14 4.72
N ALA A 315 10.27 1.71 3.51
CA ALA A 315 9.03 1.81 2.76
C ALA A 315 8.37 0.44 2.50
N SER A 316 9.18 -0.55 2.12
CA SER A 316 8.72 -1.90 1.84
C SER A 316 8.24 -2.64 3.09
N VAL A 317 9.02 -2.59 4.18
CA VAL A 317 8.71 -3.29 5.43
C VAL A 317 7.45 -2.71 6.08
N SER A 318 7.29 -1.37 6.11
CA SER A 318 6.11 -0.70 6.68
C SER A 318 4.83 -1.11 5.96
N THR A 319 4.84 -1.09 4.63
CA THR A 319 3.69 -1.46 3.81
C THR A 319 3.35 -2.94 3.96
N SER A 320 4.34 -3.84 3.88
CA SER A 320 4.12 -5.28 4.04
C SER A 320 3.55 -5.64 5.40
N ASN A 321 4.12 -5.10 6.47
CA ASN A 321 3.63 -5.31 7.84
C ASN A 321 2.16 -4.88 7.98
N SER A 322 1.81 -3.75 7.36
CA SER A 322 0.45 -3.22 7.37
C SER A 322 -0.54 -4.15 6.68
N ILE A 323 -0.18 -4.64 5.49
CA ILE A 323 -1.02 -5.57 4.72
C ILE A 323 -1.17 -6.89 5.47
N ILE A 324 -0.07 -7.47 5.94
CA ILE A 324 -0.07 -8.77 6.64
C ILE A 324 -0.93 -8.72 7.91
N LEU A 325 -0.79 -7.68 8.74
CA LEU A 325 -1.60 -7.52 9.94
C LEU A 325 -3.09 -7.32 9.62
N THR A 326 -3.40 -6.56 8.57
CA THR A 326 -4.77 -6.35 8.13
C THR A 326 -5.39 -7.66 7.65
N LEU A 327 -4.71 -8.39 6.76
CA LEU A 327 -5.16 -9.70 6.29
C LEU A 327 -5.32 -10.70 7.44
N ALA A 328 -4.36 -10.75 8.38
CA ALA A 328 -4.45 -11.61 9.55
C ALA A 328 -5.67 -11.25 10.43
N SER A 329 -5.97 -9.95 10.59
CA SER A 329 -7.16 -9.51 11.34
C SER A 329 -8.45 -9.94 10.63
N MET A 330 -8.52 -9.78 9.30
CA MET A 330 -9.67 -10.14 8.48
C MET A 330 -9.91 -11.65 8.50
N MET A 331 -8.88 -12.46 8.31
CA MET A 331 -9.01 -13.93 8.40
C MET A 331 -9.46 -14.36 9.79
N THR A 332 -8.86 -13.80 10.84
CA THR A 332 -9.19 -14.16 12.22
C THR A 332 -10.63 -13.80 12.60
N ARG A 333 -11.09 -12.60 12.22
CA ARG A 333 -12.35 -12.02 12.73
C ARG A 333 -13.53 -12.21 11.78
N ASP A 334 -13.29 -12.09 10.48
CA ASP A 334 -14.36 -12.03 9.48
C ASP A 334 -14.64 -13.41 8.89
N VAL A 335 -13.59 -14.21 8.63
CA VAL A 335 -13.74 -15.56 8.07
C VAL A 335 -13.93 -16.59 9.19
N PHE A 336 -12.96 -16.70 10.11
CA PHE A 336 -12.98 -17.73 11.16
C PHE A 336 -13.72 -17.30 12.43
N ARG A 337 -14.06 -16.00 12.57
CA ARG A 337 -14.86 -15.42 13.68
C ARG A 337 -14.29 -15.68 15.09
N MET A 338 -12.97 -15.84 15.19
CA MET A 338 -12.28 -16.15 16.45
C MET A 338 -11.83 -14.86 17.17
N ARG A 339 -12.78 -14.03 17.57
CA ARG A 339 -12.57 -12.67 18.11
C ARG A 339 -11.83 -12.60 19.44
N LYS A 340 -11.74 -13.70 20.20
CA LYS A 340 -11.11 -13.74 21.55
C LYS A 340 -9.75 -14.45 21.57
N ASN A 341 -9.38 -15.18 20.52
CA ASN A 341 -8.19 -16.01 20.52
C ASN A 341 -7.01 -15.28 19.84
N MET A 342 -6.09 -14.79 20.66
CA MET A 342 -4.89 -14.09 20.20
C MET A 342 -3.90 -15.00 19.45
N ILE A 343 -3.81 -16.28 19.83
CA ILE A 343 -2.89 -17.25 19.21
C ILE A 343 -3.25 -17.39 17.71
N ILE A 344 -4.53 -17.47 17.40
CA ILE A 344 -5.01 -17.60 16.02
C ILE A 344 -4.67 -16.36 15.19
N GLY A 345 -4.77 -15.16 15.77
CA GLY A 345 -4.31 -13.95 15.08
C GLY A 345 -2.83 -14.00 14.71
N ARG A 346 -1.99 -14.51 15.59
CA ARG A 346 -0.55 -14.72 15.33
C ARG A 346 -0.31 -15.82 14.30
N VAL A 347 -1.04 -16.93 14.37
CA VAL A 347 -0.97 -18.00 13.36
C VAL A 347 -1.31 -17.45 11.97
N PHE A 348 -2.38 -16.66 11.83
CA PHE A 348 -2.68 -16.03 10.55
C PHE A 348 -1.63 -15.02 10.12
N THR A 349 -1.00 -14.28 11.04
CA THR A 349 0.14 -13.42 10.69
C THR A 349 1.28 -14.23 10.08
N PHE A 350 1.62 -15.39 10.64
CA PHE A 350 2.60 -16.30 10.06
C PHE A 350 2.17 -16.82 8.68
N VAL A 351 0.94 -17.32 8.55
CA VAL A 351 0.41 -17.86 7.29
C VAL A 351 0.42 -16.79 6.20
N MET A 352 -0.01 -15.55 6.50
CA MET A 352 0.01 -14.45 5.52
C MET A 352 1.44 -14.14 5.06
N THR A 353 2.39 -14.09 6.00
CA THR A 353 3.80 -13.85 5.64
C THR A 353 4.36 -14.97 4.78
N LEU A 354 4.05 -16.23 5.10
CA LEU A 354 4.49 -17.38 4.30
C LEU A 354 3.94 -17.32 2.87
N LEU A 355 2.67 -16.95 2.71
CA LEU A 355 2.06 -16.83 1.38
C LEU A 355 2.66 -15.69 0.57
N VAL A 356 2.93 -14.55 1.20
CA VAL A 356 3.65 -13.43 0.55
C VAL A 356 5.07 -13.86 0.15
N PHE A 357 5.79 -14.58 1.01
CA PHE A 357 7.11 -15.13 0.70
C PHE A 357 7.06 -16.05 -0.53
N LEU A 358 6.16 -17.04 -0.53
CA LEU A 358 6.02 -17.99 -1.63
C LEU A 358 5.65 -17.30 -2.95
N PHE A 359 4.71 -16.33 -2.90
CA PHE A 359 4.33 -15.57 -4.10
C PHE A 359 5.49 -14.71 -4.61
N SER A 360 6.30 -14.13 -3.72
CA SER A 360 7.46 -13.31 -4.10
C SER A 360 8.53 -14.12 -4.84
N LEU A 361 8.65 -15.42 -4.55
CA LEU A 361 9.59 -16.31 -5.26
C LEU A 361 9.23 -16.53 -6.74
N LEU A 362 7.94 -16.34 -7.11
CA LEU A 362 7.49 -16.43 -8.51
C LEU A 362 8.03 -15.28 -9.36
N ARG A 363 8.52 -14.20 -8.75
CA ARG A 363 9.09 -13.01 -9.39
C ARG A 363 8.20 -12.48 -10.53
N PRO A 364 6.96 -12.07 -10.26
CA PRO A 364 6.09 -11.50 -11.28
C PRO A 364 6.70 -10.20 -11.84
N ASP A 365 6.42 -9.94 -13.13
CA ASP A 365 6.91 -8.77 -13.84
C ASP A 365 6.28 -7.47 -13.30
N TYR A 366 6.96 -6.36 -13.50
CA TYR A 366 6.57 -4.96 -13.26
C TYR A 366 5.76 -4.67 -11.98
N LEU A 367 6.40 -4.03 -11.03
CA LEU A 367 5.84 -3.73 -9.71
C LEU A 367 4.61 -2.82 -9.76
N VAL A 368 4.58 -1.86 -10.69
CA VAL A 368 3.47 -0.90 -10.84
C VAL A 368 2.21 -1.59 -11.33
N GLU A 369 2.32 -2.40 -12.39
CA GLU A 369 1.20 -3.10 -12.99
C GLU A 369 0.58 -4.11 -12.04
N LEU A 370 1.41 -4.81 -11.27
CA LEU A 370 0.93 -5.76 -10.25
C LEU A 370 0.18 -5.02 -9.13
N SER A 371 0.68 -3.87 -8.71
CA SER A 371 0.02 -3.02 -7.71
C SER A 371 -1.33 -2.47 -8.21
N VAL A 372 -1.38 -2.00 -9.47
CA VAL A 372 -2.62 -1.52 -10.11
C VAL A 372 -3.63 -2.66 -10.25
N SER A 373 -3.20 -3.84 -10.70
CA SER A 373 -4.05 -5.03 -10.85
C SER A 373 -4.65 -5.47 -9.52
N SER A 374 -3.85 -5.43 -8.45
CA SER A 374 -4.32 -5.71 -7.09
C SER A 374 -5.37 -4.69 -6.64
N SER A 375 -5.12 -3.40 -6.83
CA SER A 375 -6.07 -2.34 -6.48
C SER A 375 -7.34 -2.36 -7.32
N ARG A 376 -7.29 -2.87 -8.57
CA ARG A 376 -8.47 -3.09 -9.42
C ARG A 376 -9.45 -4.08 -8.80
N ILE A 377 -8.95 -5.20 -8.25
CA ILE A 377 -9.79 -6.18 -7.57
C ILE A 377 -10.51 -5.56 -6.37
N LEU A 378 -9.84 -4.67 -5.65
CA LEU A 378 -10.40 -4.03 -4.45
C LEU A 378 -11.50 -2.99 -4.76
N LEU A 379 -11.70 -2.59 -6.03
CA LEU A 379 -12.81 -1.72 -6.41
C LEU A 379 -14.19 -2.28 -6.04
N VAL A 380 -14.30 -3.58 -5.78
CA VAL A 380 -15.54 -4.21 -5.30
C VAL A 380 -16.06 -3.58 -4.00
N PHE A 381 -15.19 -2.99 -3.18
CA PHE A 381 -15.60 -2.36 -1.93
C PHE A 381 -16.19 -0.96 -2.12
N LEU A 382 -15.95 -0.31 -3.26
CA LEU A 382 -16.37 1.08 -3.50
C LEU A 382 -17.90 1.26 -3.43
N PRO A 383 -18.72 0.49 -4.18
CA PRO A 383 -20.18 0.63 -4.11
C PRO A 383 -20.72 0.32 -2.70
N LEU A 384 -20.09 -0.61 -1.97
CA LEU A 384 -20.49 -0.95 -0.61
C LEU A 384 -20.28 0.21 0.36
N TYR A 385 -19.14 0.93 0.27
CA TYR A 385 -18.92 2.13 1.07
C TYR A 385 -19.89 3.24 0.72
N ILE A 386 -20.13 3.49 -0.57
CA ILE A 386 -21.08 4.51 -1.02
C ILE A 386 -22.49 4.15 -0.57
N GLY A 387 -22.90 2.90 -0.73
CA GLY A 387 -24.19 2.39 -0.26
C GLY A 387 -24.36 2.50 1.26
N LEU A 388 -23.30 2.20 2.02
CA LEU A 388 -23.29 2.30 3.48
C LEU A 388 -23.45 3.75 3.97
N PHE A 389 -22.70 4.69 3.39
CA PHE A 389 -22.61 6.06 3.90
C PHE A 389 -23.61 7.05 3.28
N HIS A 390 -24.03 6.85 2.02
CA HIS A 390 -24.83 7.83 1.29
C HIS A 390 -26.18 7.28 0.84
N TRP A 391 -26.20 6.16 0.13
CA TRP A 391 -27.45 5.72 -0.51
C TRP A 391 -28.39 5.00 0.43
N LYS A 392 -27.86 4.37 1.48
CA LYS A 392 -28.61 3.49 2.39
C LYS A 392 -29.39 2.42 1.61
N LEU A 393 -28.84 1.97 0.50
CA LEU A 393 -29.39 0.96 -0.41
C LEU A 393 -28.64 -0.36 -0.28
N GLY A 394 -29.31 -1.45 -0.68
CA GLY A 394 -28.75 -2.79 -0.73
C GLY A 394 -28.71 -3.48 0.62
N GLY A 395 -28.79 -4.77 0.58
CA GLY A 395 -28.67 -5.73 1.66
C GLY A 395 -27.67 -6.83 1.30
N VAL A 396 -28.00 -8.09 1.64
CA VAL A 396 -27.11 -9.24 1.46
C VAL A 396 -26.85 -9.53 -0.03
N CYS A 397 -27.88 -9.46 -0.88
CA CYS A 397 -27.72 -9.72 -2.32
C CYS A 397 -26.81 -8.68 -2.96
N ALA A 398 -27.00 -7.38 -2.66
CA ALA A 398 -26.13 -6.32 -3.14
C ALA A 398 -24.67 -6.55 -2.72
N GLY A 399 -24.46 -6.94 -1.45
CA GLY A 399 -23.12 -7.24 -0.93
C GLY A 399 -22.47 -8.39 -1.66
N VAL A 400 -23.14 -9.53 -1.75
CA VAL A 400 -22.60 -10.76 -2.35
C VAL A 400 -22.36 -10.59 -3.85
N PHE A 401 -23.32 -10.03 -4.60
CA PHE A 401 -23.19 -9.83 -6.04
C PHE A 401 -22.02 -8.90 -6.36
N THR A 402 -21.87 -7.81 -5.60
CA THR A 402 -20.79 -6.85 -5.81
C THR A 402 -19.43 -7.47 -5.51
N VAL A 403 -19.28 -8.17 -4.37
CA VAL A 403 -18.00 -8.73 -3.95
C VAL A 403 -17.58 -9.89 -4.84
N VAL A 404 -18.46 -10.88 -5.04
CA VAL A 404 -18.11 -12.09 -5.81
C VAL A 404 -18.10 -11.80 -7.31
N GLY A 405 -19.18 -11.25 -7.84
CA GLY A 405 -19.28 -10.96 -9.27
C GLY A 405 -18.26 -9.91 -9.72
N GLY A 406 -18.06 -8.87 -8.91
CA GLY A 406 -17.05 -7.86 -9.18
C GLY A 406 -15.62 -8.41 -9.13
N ALA A 407 -15.30 -9.28 -8.20
CA ALA A 407 -13.99 -9.94 -8.15
C ALA A 407 -13.78 -10.86 -9.36
N ILE A 408 -14.79 -11.60 -9.80
CA ILE A 408 -14.73 -12.41 -11.02
C ILE A 408 -14.44 -11.51 -12.24
N ILE A 409 -15.17 -10.40 -12.41
CA ILE A 409 -14.91 -9.44 -13.49
C ILE A 409 -13.48 -8.94 -13.42
N ALA A 410 -13.01 -8.48 -12.25
CA ALA A 410 -11.67 -7.94 -12.08
C ALA A 410 -10.57 -8.96 -12.42
N VAL A 411 -10.74 -10.20 -11.99
CA VAL A 411 -9.79 -11.29 -12.32
C VAL A 411 -9.82 -11.61 -13.81
N LEU A 412 -11.00 -11.75 -14.41
CA LEU A 412 -11.13 -12.03 -15.83
C LEU A 412 -10.48 -10.95 -16.70
N VAL A 413 -10.71 -9.66 -16.41
CA VAL A 413 -10.09 -8.57 -17.18
C VAL A 413 -8.57 -8.51 -16.98
N ASN A 414 -8.05 -8.92 -15.82
CA ASN A 414 -6.62 -9.06 -15.59
C ASN A 414 -6.02 -10.22 -16.40
N VAL A 415 -6.66 -11.40 -16.37
CA VAL A 415 -6.19 -12.60 -17.08
C VAL A 415 -6.26 -12.40 -18.60
N LEU A 416 -7.31 -11.75 -19.09
CA LEU A 416 -7.49 -11.45 -20.51
C LEU A 416 -6.63 -10.26 -21.01
N GLY A 417 -5.90 -9.59 -20.12
CA GLY A 417 -5.07 -8.44 -20.49
C GLY A 417 -5.88 -7.27 -21.07
N ALA A 418 -7.12 -7.09 -20.62
CA ALA A 418 -8.02 -6.08 -21.18
C ALA A 418 -7.47 -4.66 -20.97
N SER A 419 -7.25 -3.92 -22.03
CA SER A 419 -6.67 -2.56 -22.02
C SER A 419 -7.44 -1.55 -21.16
N LEU A 420 -8.75 -1.75 -20.98
CA LEU A 420 -9.64 -0.91 -20.16
C LEU A 420 -10.18 -1.65 -18.93
N GLY A 421 -9.39 -2.59 -18.40
CA GLY A 421 -9.83 -3.49 -17.33
C GLY A 421 -10.34 -2.81 -16.07
N SER A 422 -9.75 -1.67 -15.65
CA SER A 422 -10.22 -0.93 -14.47
C SER A 422 -11.58 -0.26 -14.72
N ILE A 423 -11.79 0.26 -15.93
CA ILE A 423 -13.08 0.88 -16.33
C ILE A 423 -14.17 -0.18 -16.35
N TYR A 424 -13.90 -1.34 -16.96
CA TYR A 424 -14.87 -2.45 -16.99
C TYR A 424 -15.19 -2.96 -15.59
N THR A 425 -14.17 -3.10 -14.73
CA THR A 425 -14.38 -3.50 -13.33
C THR A 425 -15.23 -2.47 -12.60
N PHE A 426 -14.90 -1.17 -12.74
CA PHE A 426 -15.64 -0.08 -12.09
C PHE A 426 -17.12 -0.08 -12.48
N ILE A 427 -17.42 -0.13 -13.78
CA ILE A 427 -18.81 -0.19 -14.26
C ILE A 427 -19.48 -1.47 -13.75
N GLY A 428 -18.81 -2.60 -13.88
CA GLY A 428 -19.35 -3.92 -13.47
C GLY A 428 -19.73 -3.99 -12.01
N VAL A 429 -18.90 -3.48 -11.09
CA VAL A 429 -19.21 -3.52 -9.65
C VAL A 429 -20.39 -2.65 -9.28
N PHE A 430 -20.59 -1.51 -9.93
CA PHE A 430 -21.78 -0.68 -9.72
C PHE A 430 -23.04 -1.34 -10.28
N VAL A 431 -22.98 -1.90 -11.49
CA VAL A 431 -24.12 -2.63 -12.09
C VAL A 431 -24.53 -3.79 -11.20
N LEU A 432 -23.57 -4.59 -10.73
CA LEU A 432 -23.83 -5.73 -9.83
C LEU A 432 -24.41 -5.27 -8.49
N PHE A 433 -23.95 -4.15 -7.94
CA PHE A 433 -24.48 -3.57 -6.72
C PHE A 433 -25.97 -3.20 -6.89
N PHE A 434 -26.32 -2.51 -7.98
CA PHE A 434 -27.72 -2.13 -8.22
C PHE A 434 -28.62 -3.32 -8.54
N ILE A 435 -28.15 -4.33 -9.29
CA ILE A 435 -28.90 -5.57 -9.52
C ILE A 435 -29.17 -6.27 -8.18
N GLY A 436 -28.14 -6.41 -7.33
CA GLY A 436 -28.28 -7.00 -6.01
C GLY A 436 -29.23 -6.20 -5.10
N ALA A 437 -29.18 -4.86 -5.16
CA ALA A 437 -30.08 -4.01 -4.39
C ALA A 437 -31.55 -4.12 -4.84
N LEU A 438 -31.79 -4.39 -6.13
CA LEU A 438 -33.14 -4.70 -6.64
C LEU A 438 -33.58 -6.10 -6.15
N CYS A 439 -32.67 -7.07 -6.13
CA CYS A 439 -32.95 -8.39 -5.59
C CYS A 439 -33.33 -8.32 -4.09
N ASP A 440 -32.57 -7.55 -3.29
CA ASP A 440 -32.90 -7.35 -1.85
C ASP A 440 -34.32 -6.79 -1.69
N ARG A 441 -34.72 -5.77 -2.49
CA ARG A 441 -36.08 -5.21 -2.43
C ARG A 441 -37.20 -6.17 -2.85
N ALA A 442 -36.87 -7.16 -3.69
CA ALA A 442 -37.84 -8.17 -4.09
C ALA A 442 -38.02 -9.28 -3.07
N LEU A 443 -37.09 -9.40 -2.11
CA LEU A 443 -37.11 -10.38 -1.04
C LEU A 443 -37.69 -9.82 0.28
N ASP A 444 -37.69 -8.48 0.43
CA ASP A 444 -38.36 -7.76 1.53
C ASP A 444 -39.89 -7.63 1.28
#